data_d495b519bed96f59edfb5367354f2bc1
#
_entry.id   d495b519bed96f59edfb5367354f2bc1
#
_cell.length_a   1.000
_cell.length_b   1.000
_cell.length_c   1.000
_cell.angle_alpha   90.00
_cell.angle_beta   90.00
_cell.angle_gamma   90.00
#
_symmetry.space_group_name_H-M   'P 1'
#
loop_
_entity.id
_entity.type
_entity.pdbx_description
1 polymer ?
#
loop_
_entity_poly.entity_id
_entity_poly.type
_entity_poly.pdbx_seq_one_letter_code
_entity_poly.pdbx_strand_id
1 'polypeptide(L)'
;MAFVGTGPGDPNLLTLRGAELLGKADAVVLDGEASSALLKHCREGVEVVEGAYLDRAKAGQLVVRLCEGDPMVFSSITEEVAACASAEVDFEVVPGVPPATAVLAYAGIPAAVGVPEFRVVDAAQDQDWSAHAACPGTLVIYNGVAEAVAIGKALVAGGKPDSTPVAVSSGGTTTDQFTVVSTLGRLQPDLKHAGFTEPALIVVGDAVGQREKLSWFETKPLFGWRVLVPRTKEQSKALSEQLVSYGAVPDEVPTISVEPPRTPQQMDRAIKGLVTGRYEWVAFTSANAVKAVREKFEEYGLDARAFAGLKVAAVGEATARALVEFGVKPDLLPSGEQSSEGLVAEWPPYDSMLDPINRVLLPRADISTDTLVAGLTELGWECDDVTAYRTVRAAPPPQPIREAIKGGGFDAVLFTSSSTVRNLVGIAGKPHNVTVIAVIGPQTAKTAEEFGLRVDVMADKPSATALAAALAEYGAKQRQAAVAAGDTPRKPSQNRRGARRRK
;
A
#
# COMPACT_ATOMS: atom_id res chain seq x y z
N MET A 1 19.57 -6.97 -22.05
CA MET A 1 18.32 -7.52 -21.52
C MET A 1 18.51 -7.97 -20.08
N ALA A 2 17.50 -7.93 -19.20
CA ALA A 2 17.63 -8.38 -17.82
C ALA A 2 16.47 -9.33 -17.46
N PHE A 3 16.81 -10.49 -16.88
CA PHE A 3 15.87 -11.46 -16.32
C PHE A 3 15.85 -11.28 -14.81
N VAL A 4 14.74 -10.84 -14.25
CA VAL A 4 14.66 -10.41 -12.86
C VAL A 4 13.65 -11.27 -12.11
N GLY A 5 14.12 -11.94 -11.05
CA GLY A 5 13.26 -12.69 -10.13
C GLY A 5 12.36 -11.75 -9.33
N THR A 6 11.05 -12.00 -9.40
CA THR A 6 10.02 -11.18 -8.70
C THR A 6 9.83 -11.56 -7.24
N GLY A 7 10.38 -12.68 -6.81
CA GLY A 7 10.01 -13.32 -5.54
C GLY A 7 8.66 -14.05 -5.65
N PRO A 8 8.14 -14.57 -4.51
CA PRO A 8 7.01 -15.49 -4.48
C PRO A 8 5.62 -14.83 -4.34
N GLY A 9 5.54 -13.50 -4.37
CA GLY A 9 4.26 -12.78 -4.25
C GLY A 9 4.35 -11.43 -3.52
N ASP A 10 5.02 -11.33 -2.36
CA ASP A 10 5.24 -10.05 -1.68
C ASP A 10 6.18 -9.16 -2.49
N PRO A 11 5.73 -8.00 -3.02
CA PRO A 11 6.57 -7.12 -3.82
C PRO A 11 7.76 -6.52 -3.04
N ASN A 12 7.79 -6.61 -1.72
CA ASN A 12 8.93 -6.18 -0.91
C ASN A 12 10.06 -7.22 -0.88
N LEU A 13 9.85 -8.41 -1.44
CA LEU A 13 10.89 -9.42 -1.64
C LEU A 13 11.66 -9.26 -2.97
N LEU A 14 11.35 -8.22 -3.73
CA LEU A 14 12.16 -7.84 -4.89
C LEU A 14 13.57 -7.43 -4.43
N THR A 15 14.59 -7.90 -5.13
CA THR A 15 15.97 -7.51 -4.82
C THR A 15 16.22 -6.04 -5.18
N LEU A 16 17.18 -5.40 -4.48
CA LEU A 16 17.59 -4.03 -4.80
C LEU A 16 18.06 -3.89 -6.26
N ARG A 17 18.76 -4.90 -6.78
CA ARG A 17 19.19 -4.91 -8.18
C ARG A 17 18.01 -4.98 -9.13
N GLY A 18 17.00 -5.81 -8.81
CA GLY A 18 15.77 -5.87 -9.60
C GLY A 18 15.03 -4.53 -9.63
N ALA A 19 14.90 -3.86 -8.48
CA ALA A 19 14.28 -2.53 -8.41
C ALA A 19 15.06 -1.47 -9.19
N GLU A 20 16.40 -1.49 -9.14
CA GLU A 20 17.27 -0.59 -9.90
C GLU A 20 17.05 -0.76 -11.42
N LEU A 21 17.00 -1.99 -11.91
CA LEU A 21 16.80 -2.29 -13.32
C LEU A 21 15.39 -1.88 -13.80
N LEU A 22 14.37 -2.13 -13.00
CA LEU A 22 12.99 -1.67 -13.28
C LEU A 22 12.92 -0.15 -13.41
N GLY A 23 13.62 0.59 -12.52
CA GLY A 23 13.68 2.05 -12.59
C GLY A 23 14.35 2.61 -13.84
N LYS A 24 15.18 1.79 -14.53
CA LYS A 24 15.89 2.15 -15.78
C LYS A 24 15.26 1.53 -17.02
N ALA A 25 14.30 0.62 -16.88
CA ALA A 25 13.73 -0.14 -17.99
C ALA A 25 13.07 0.76 -19.05
N ASP A 26 13.30 0.44 -20.32
CA ASP A 26 12.58 1.00 -21.45
C ASP A 26 11.29 0.21 -21.71
N ALA A 27 11.34 -1.10 -21.51
CA ALA A 27 10.19 -1.98 -21.60
C ALA A 27 10.25 -3.09 -20.53
N VAL A 28 9.07 -3.55 -20.11
CA VAL A 28 8.90 -4.62 -19.11
C VAL A 28 8.03 -5.71 -19.68
N VAL A 29 8.47 -6.97 -19.51
CA VAL A 29 7.68 -8.17 -19.81
C VAL A 29 7.23 -8.77 -18.49
N LEU A 30 5.91 -8.89 -18.29
CA LEU A 30 5.33 -9.43 -17.07
C LEU A 30 5.28 -10.97 -17.11
N ASP A 31 5.36 -11.59 -15.94
CA ASP A 31 5.12 -13.01 -15.72
C ASP A 31 3.82 -13.15 -14.89
N GLY A 32 2.70 -13.07 -15.59
CA GLY A 32 1.37 -13.08 -14.97
C GLY A 32 0.97 -11.76 -14.29
N GLU A 33 -0.28 -11.73 -13.75
CA GLU A 33 -0.85 -10.53 -13.13
C GLU A 33 -0.16 -10.11 -11.82
N ALA A 34 0.37 -11.07 -11.06
CA ALA A 34 1.02 -10.80 -9.77
C ALA A 34 2.23 -9.88 -9.90
N SER A 35 2.97 -9.96 -11.01
CA SER A 35 4.13 -9.11 -11.26
C SER A 35 3.78 -7.65 -11.58
N SER A 36 2.51 -7.33 -11.87
CA SER A 36 2.05 -5.95 -12.13
C SER A 36 2.26 -5.01 -10.94
N ALA A 37 2.24 -5.53 -9.71
CA ALA A 37 2.52 -4.75 -8.50
C ALA A 37 3.94 -4.16 -8.45
N LEU A 38 4.88 -4.71 -9.23
CA LEU A 38 6.25 -4.24 -9.33
C LEU A 38 6.42 -3.06 -10.28
N LEU A 39 5.44 -2.77 -11.14
CA LEU A 39 5.48 -1.61 -12.04
C LEU A 39 5.60 -0.27 -11.30
N LYS A 40 5.26 -0.23 -10.00
CA LYS A 40 5.50 0.95 -9.14
C LYS A 40 6.99 1.33 -9.02
N HIS A 41 7.91 0.42 -9.32
CA HIS A 41 9.35 0.67 -9.32
C HIS A 41 9.88 1.17 -10.66
N CYS A 42 9.04 1.12 -11.70
CA CYS A 42 9.40 1.60 -13.02
C CYS A 42 9.35 3.13 -13.11
N ARG A 43 10.06 3.68 -14.08
CA ARG A 43 9.91 5.08 -14.47
C ARG A 43 8.51 5.32 -15.05
N GLU A 44 8.06 6.56 -15.00
CA GLU A 44 6.81 6.96 -15.63
C GLU A 44 6.88 6.75 -17.16
N GLY A 45 5.82 6.17 -17.72
CA GLY A 45 5.73 5.89 -19.16
C GLY A 45 6.48 4.64 -19.63
N VAL A 46 6.95 3.76 -18.74
CA VAL A 46 7.50 2.46 -19.13
C VAL A 46 6.48 1.67 -19.94
N GLU A 47 6.93 1.03 -21.01
CA GLU A 47 6.06 0.22 -21.86
C GLU A 47 5.98 -1.22 -21.32
N VAL A 48 4.78 -1.73 -21.11
CA VAL A 48 4.54 -3.15 -20.82
C VAL A 48 4.30 -3.88 -22.14
N VAL A 49 5.12 -4.89 -22.43
CA VAL A 49 5.12 -5.58 -23.72
C VAL A 49 4.85 -7.09 -23.55
N GLU A 50 4.21 -7.66 -24.57
CA GLU A 50 4.00 -9.09 -24.71
C GLU A 50 4.78 -9.58 -25.95
N GLY A 51 5.74 -10.48 -25.76
CA GLY A 51 6.56 -11.00 -26.88
C GLY A 51 7.49 -9.96 -27.51
N ALA A 52 8.18 -10.34 -28.59
CA ALA A 52 9.08 -9.50 -29.41
C ALA A 52 10.15 -8.69 -28.63
N TYR A 53 10.40 -9.04 -27.36
CA TYR A 53 11.31 -8.33 -26.47
C TYR A 53 12.77 -8.45 -26.90
N LEU A 54 13.15 -9.53 -27.58
CA LEU A 54 14.51 -9.73 -28.07
C LEU A 54 14.89 -8.70 -29.17
N ASP A 55 13.93 -8.36 -30.05
CA ASP A 55 14.16 -7.36 -31.10
C ASP A 55 14.36 -5.95 -30.52
N ARG A 56 13.65 -5.65 -29.43
CA ARG A 56 13.84 -4.39 -28.68
C ARG A 56 15.22 -4.34 -28.03
N ALA A 57 15.65 -5.45 -27.43
CA ALA A 57 16.99 -5.54 -26.86
C ALA A 57 18.09 -5.38 -27.92
N LYS A 58 17.92 -5.97 -29.12
CA LYS A 58 18.82 -5.73 -30.30
C LYS A 58 18.85 -4.28 -30.75
N ALA A 59 17.73 -3.57 -30.58
CA ALA A 59 17.66 -2.13 -30.87
C ALA A 59 18.28 -1.25 -29.76
N GLY A 60 18.93 -1.84 -28.75
CA GLY A 60 19.61 -1.13 -27.68
C GLY A 60 18.73 -0.71 -26.49
N GLN A 61 17.46 -1.14 -26.44
CA GLN A 61 16.57 -0.89 -25.30
C GLN A 61 16.91 -1.80 -24.12
N LEU A 62 16.81 -1.27 -22.89
CA LEU A 62 16.84 -2.08 -21.68
C LEU A 62 15.46 -2.72 -21.48
N VAL A 63 15.36 -3.99 -21.81
CA VAL A 63 14.16 -4.79 -21.56
C VAL A 63 14.33 -5.60 -20.28
N VAL A 64 13.38 -5.49 -19.34
CA VAL A 64 13.33 -6.27 -18.11
C VAL A 64 12.25 -7.33 -18.24
N ARG A 65 12.64 -8.60 -18.23
CA ARG A 65 11.76 -9.77 -18.16
C ARG A 65 11.60 -10.18 -16.70
N LEU A 66 10.41 -10.00 -16.16
CA LEU A 66 10.08 -10.45 -14.81
C LEU A 66 9.83 -11.96 -14.82
N CYS A 67 10.33 -12.67 -13.81
CA CYS A 67 10.21 -14.11 -13.67
C CYS A 67 9.74 -14.45 -12.26
N GLU A 68 8.71 -15.25 -12.11
CA GLU A 68 8.19 -15.64 -10.80
C GLU A 68 9.27 -16.36 -9.96
N GLY A 69 9.35 -16.04 -8.68
CA GLY A 69 10.36 -16.60 -7.78
C GLY A 69 11.78 -16.21 -8.16
N ASP A 70 12.57 -17.20 -8.51
CA ASP A 70 13.96 -17.08 -8.98
C ASP A 70 14.05 -17.57 -10.42
N PRO A 71 14.65 -16.78 -11.34
CA PRO A 71 14.74 -17.14 -12.76
C PRO A 71 15.43 -18.48 -13.06
N MET A 72 16.31 -18.95 -12.18
CA MET A 72 17.11 -20.17 -12.39
C MET A 72 16.62 -21.36 -11.56
N VAL A 73 15.48 -21.23 -10.85
CA VAL A 73 14.90 -22.32 -10.03
C VAL A 73 13.55 -22.74 -10.63
N PHE A 74 13.49 -23.91 -11.25
CA PHE A 74 12.31 -24.48 -11.92
C PHE A 74 11.65 -23.55 -12.96
N SER A 75 12.42 -22.64 -13.51
CA SER A 75 11.97 -21.66 -14.49
C SER A 75 12.35 -22.09 -15.92
N SER A 76 11.52 -21.70 -16.88
CA SER A 76 11.73 -21.98 -18.31
C SER A 76 12.61 -20.98 -19.03
N ILE A 77 13.28 -20.04 -18.32
CA ILE A 77 14.04 -18.97 -18.97
C ILE A 77 15.33 -19.41 -19.67
N THR A 78 15.76 -20.65 -19.47
CA THR A 78 16.99 -21.17 -20.08
C THR A 78 17.01 -21.00 -21.58
N GLU A 79 15.88 -21.23 -22.25
CA GLU A 79 15.73 -21.04 -23.71
C GLU A 79 15.78 -19.56 -24.07
N GLU A 80 15.17 -18.69 -23.28
CA GLU A 80 15.16 -17.24 -23.49
C GLU A 80 16.59 -16.65 -23.34
N VAL A 81 17.32 -17.10 -22.33
CA VAL A 81 18.73 -16.72 -22.11
C VAL A 81 19.62 -17.22 -23.24
N ALA A 82 19.44 -18.48 -23.69
CA ALA A 82 20.16 -19.04 -24.82
C ALA A 82 19.86 -18.29 -26.13
N ALA A 83 18.62 -17.84 -26.32
CA ALA A 83 18.25 -17.01 -27.47
C ALA A 83 18.95 -15.65 -27.44
N CYS A 84 19.09 -15.01 -26.28
CA CYS A 84 19.86 -13.77 -26.14
C CYS A 84 21.33 -14.00 -26.52
N ALA A 85 21.95 -15.04 -25.98
CA ALA A 85 23.35 -15.39 -26.31
C ALA A 85 23.55 -15.66 -27.81
N SER A 86 22.63 -16.43 -28.42
CA SER A 86 22.66 -16.71 -29.85
C SER A 86 22.44 -15.49 -30.74
N ALA A 87 21.75 -14.49 -30.22
CA ALA A 87 21.47 -13.23 -30.91
C ALA A 87 22.50 -12.13 -30.64
N GLU A 88 23.57 -12.44 -29.89
CA GLU A 88 24.61 -11.47 -29.45
C GLU A 88 24.03 -10.29 -28.67
N VAL A 89 22.95 -10.55 -27.88
CA VAL A 89 22.36 -9.56 -26.99
C VAL A 89 22.92 -9.76 -25.60
N ASP A 90 23.54 -8.70 -25.05
CA ASP A 90 23.99 -8.70 -23.68
C ASP A 90 22.82 -8.92 -22.71
N PHE A 91 23.03 -9.80 -21.72
CA PHE A 91 22.00 -10.08 -20.72
C PHE A 91 22.57 -10.17 -19.31
N GLU A 92 21.71 -9.93 -18.33
CA GLU A 92 21.95 -10.09 -16.89
C GLU A 92 20.84 -10.95 -16.31
N VAL A 93 21.17 -11.89 -15.42
CA VAL A 93 20.22 -12.65 -14.62
C VAL A 93 20.32 -12.20 -13.18
N VAL A 94 19.23 -11.67 -12.65
CA VAL A 94 19.13 -11.21 -11.27
C VAL A 94 18.31 -12.21 -10.47
N PRO A 95 18.92 -12.93 -9.51
CA PRO A 95 18.22 -13.88 -8.66
C PRO A 95 17.02 -13.24 -7.94
N GLY A 96 16.01 -14.06 -7.67
CA GLY A 96 14.88 -13.71 -6.81
C GLY A 96 14.85 -14.58 -5.56
N VAL A 97 13.92 -14.29 -4.64
CA VAL A 97 13.68 -15.15 -3.48
C VAL A 97 12.78 -16.30 -3.89
N PRO A 98 13.26 -17.57 -3.87
CA PRO A 98 12.45 -18.69 -4.33
C PRO A 98 11.32 -19.01 -3.35
N PRO A 99 10.13 -19.41 -3.83
CA PRO A 99 9.00 -19.82 -3.00
C PRO A 99 9.36 -20.86 -1.92
N ALA A 100 10.23 -21.82 -2.24
CA ALA A 100 10.63 -22.86 -1.30
C ALA A 100 11.27 -22.37 0.00
N THR A 101 11.81 -21.16 0.03
CA THR A 101 12.37 -20.56 1.27
C THR A 101 11.46 -19.47 1.82
N ALA A 102 10.91 -18.63 0.95
CA ALA A 102 10.10 -17.51 1.39
C ALA A 102 8.74 -17.93 1.96
N VAL A 103 8.02 -18.84 1.28
CA VAL A 103 6.72 -19.32 1.76
C VAL A 103 6.87 -20.05 3.09
N LEU A 104 7.95 -20.85 3.26
CA LEU A 104 8.24 -21.49 4.54
C LEU A 104 8.46 -20.44 5.64
N ALA A 105 9.28 -19.43 5.38
CA ALA A 105 9.53 -18.34 6.34
C ALA A 105 8.23 -17.61 6.74
N TYR A 106 7.36 -17.30 5.78
CA TYR A 106 6.07 -16.65 6.02
C TYR A 106 5.07 -17.58 6.72
N ALA A 107 5.17 -18.89 6.47
CA ALA A 107 4.38 -19.89 7.18
C ALA A 107 4.91 -20.21 8.58
N GLY A 108 6.08 -19.68 8.98
CA GLY A 108 6.72 -20.01 10.25
C GLY A 108 7.28 -21.44 10.29
N ILE A 109 7.74 -21.95 9.16
CA ILE A 109 8.33 -23.29 9.03
C ILE A 109 9.80 -23.12 8.66
N PRO A 110 10.77 -23.47 9.54
CA PRO A 110 12.18 -23.47 9.15
C PRO A 110 12.46 -24.47 8.04
N ALA A 111 13.37 -24.13 7.12
CA ALA A 111 13.73 -25.04 6.01
C ALA A 111 14.41 -26.33 6.50
N ALA A 112 15.13 -26.26 7.63
CA ALA A 112 15.76 -27.42 8.23
C ALA A 112 15.71 -27.35 9.76
N VAL A 113 15.37 -28.47 10.42
CA VAL A 113 15.34 -28.61 11.89
C VAL A 113 15.94 -29.97 12.28
N GLY A 114 16.97 -29.94 13.12
CA GLY A 114 17.64 -31.15 13.61
C GLY A 114 18.52 -31.86 12.58
N VAL A 115 18.04 -31.97 11.34
CA VAL A 115 18.77 -32.54 10.21
C VAL A 115 19.12 -31.43 9.22
N PRO A 116 20.40 -31.26 8.84
CA PRO A 116 20.81 -30.18 7.93
C PRO A 116 20.57 -30.57 6.46
N GLU A 117 19.36 -31.06 6.16
CA GLU A 117 18.95 -31.43 4.81
C GLU A 117 17.63 -30.76 4.47
N PHE A 118 17.58 -30.17 3.29
CA PHE A 118 16.44 -29.48 2.72
C PHE A 118 16.38 -29.85 1.23
N ARG A 119 15.33 -30.54 0.84
CA ARG A 119 15.14 -31.02 -0.54
C ARG A 119 13.96 -30.35 -1.19
N VAL A 120 14.18 -29.86 -2.39
CA VAL A 120 13.14 -29.19 -3.19
C VAL A 120 12.92 -30.00 -4.47
N VAL A 121 11.65 -30.28 -4.78
CA VAL A 121 11.27 -31.05 -5.98
C VAL A 121 10.08 -30.40 -6.67
N ASP A 122 10.00 -30.58 -8.00
CA ASP A 122 8.86 -30.15 -8.83
C ASP A 122 8.03 -31.37 -9.22
N ALA A 123 6.77 -31.46 -8.72
CA ALA A 123 5.88 -32.55 -9.01
C ALA A 123 5.26 -32.50 -10.42
N ALA A 124 5.49 -31.42 -11.19
CA ALA A 124 5.10 -31.38 -12.60
C ALA A 124 5.94 -32.35 -13.47
N GLN A 125 7.07 -32.82 -12.94
CA GLN A 125 7.91 -33.81 -13.58
C GLN A 125 7.72 -35.17 -12.90
N ASP A 126 7.97 -36.27 -13.64
CA ASP A 126 7.97 -37.61 -13.06
C ASP A 126 8.97 -37.72 -11.90
N GLN A 127 8.49 -38.15 -10.74
CA GLN A 127 9.27 -38.24 -9.52
C GLN A 127 9.30 -39.66 -8.98
N ASP A 128 10.49 -40.09 -8.53
CA ASP A 128 10.64 -41.31 -7.70
C ASP A 128 10.33 -40.96 -6.22
N TRP A 129 9.06 -41.06 -5.86
CA TRP A 129 8.61 -40.74 -4.49
C TRP A 129 9.25 -41.66 -3.43
N SER A 130 9.71 -42.89 -3.81
CA SER A 130 10.44 -43.77 -2.88
C SER A 130 11.79 -43.17 -2.51
N ALA A 131 12.51 -42.61 -3.48
CA ALA A 131 13.77 -41.92 -3.22
C ALA A 131 13.55 -40.63 -2.38
N HIS A 132 12.43 -39.92 -2.59
CA HIS A 132 12.07 -38.76 -1.80
C HIS A 132 11.58 -39.13 -0.39
N ALA A 133 10.95 -40.30 -0.21
CA ALA A 133 10.57 -40.82 1.10
C ALA A 133 11.78 -41.04 2.01
N ALA A 134 12.93 -41.40 1.45
CA ALA A 134 14.20 -41.59 2.20
C ALA A 134 14.84 -40.25 2.69
N CYS A 135 14.34 -39.09 2.26
CA CYS A 135 14.88 -37.81 2.73
C CYS A 135 14.67 -37.66 4.24
N PRO A 136 15.74 -37.52 5.05
CA PRO A 136 15.61 -37.41 6.50
C PRO A 136 15.23 -35.99 6.97
N GLY A 137 15.42 -35.00 6.12
CA GLY A 137 15.11 -33.59 6.40
C GLY A 137 13.78 -33.15 5.87
N THR A 138 13.66 -31.85 5.58
CA THR A 138 12.44 -31.23 5.04
C THR A 138 12.37 -31.45 3.53
N LEU A 139 11.23 -31.95 3.05
CA LEU A 139 10.91 -32.06 1.62
C LEU A 139 9.89 -30.98 1.25
N VAL A 140 10.22 -30.15 0.26
CA VAL A 140 9.35 -29.12 -0.29
C VAL A 140 8.99 -29.46 -1.73
N ILE A 141 7.69 -29.46 -2.03
CA ILE A 141 7.15 -29.92 -3.31
C ILE A 141 6.38 -28.78 -3.97
N TYR A 142 6.81 -28.40 -5.17
CA TYR A 142 6.12 -27.49 -6.07
C TYR A 142 5.11 -28.23 -6.94
N ASN A 143 4.09 -27.53 -7.42
CA ASN A 143 3.15 -28.00 -8.42
C ASN A 143 2.48 -29.34 -8.08
N GLY A 144 2.35 -29.64 -6.78
CA GLY A 144 1.88 -30.95 -6.32
C GLY A 144 0.53 -30.93 -5.61
N VAL A 145 -0.12 -29.78 -5.45
CA VAL A 145 -1.30 -29.66 -4.58
C VAL A 145 -2.50 -30.47 -5.10
N ALA A 146 -2.68 -30.53 -6.42
CA ALA A 146 -3.76 -31.31 -7.04
C ALA A 146 -3.60 -32.81 -6.73
N GLU A 147 -2.38 -33.30 -6.60
CA GLU A 147 -2.03 -34.70 -6.35
C GLU A 147 -1.52 -34.95 -4.90
N ALA A 148 -1.69 -33.98 -4.00
CA ALA A 148 -1.14 -34.04 -2.64
C ALA A 148 -1.45 -35.36 -1.90
N VAL A 149 -2.66 -35.88 -2.06
CA VAL A 149 -3.08 -37.16 -1.45
C VAL A 149 -2.36 -38.36 -2.06
N ALA A 150 -2.17 -38.37 -3.38
CA ALA A 150 -1.44 -39.44 -4.09
C ALA A 150 0.03 -39.41 -3.71
N ILE A 151 0.65 -38.21 -3.71
CA ILE A 151 2.02 -37.98 -3.27
C ILE A 151 2.21 -38.46 -1.83
N GLY A 152 1.31 -38.08 -0.91
CA GLY A 152 1.37 -38.50 0.49
C GLY A 152 1.32 -40.03 0.63
N LYS A 153 0.45 -40.73 -0.10
CA LYS A 153 0.39 -42.19 -0.13
C LYS A 153 1.67 -42.82 -0.68
N ALA A 154 2.25 -42.23 -1.72
CA ALA A 154 3.51 -42.73 -2.31
C ALA A 154 4.69 -42.55 -1.35
N LEU A 155 4.76 -41.44 -0.63
CA LEU A 155 5.77 -41.21 0.41
C LEU A 155 5.64 -42.23 1.57
N VAL A 156 4.43 -42.55 2.00
CA VAL A 156 4.16 -43.57 3.03
C VAL A 156 4.57 -44.96 2.52
N ALA A 157 4.20 -45.31 1.30
CA ALA A 157 4.58 -46.55 0.64
C ALA A 157 6.13 -46.69 0.51
N GLY A 158 6.83 -45.55 0.31
CA GLY A 158 8.29 -45.47 0.28
C GLY A 158 8.96 -45.48 1.65
N GLY A 159 8.18 -45.62 2.75
CA GLY A 159 8.72 -45.84 4.10
C GLY A 159 8.66 -44.64 5.04
N LYS A 160 8.10 -43.47 4.63
CA LYS A 160 7.85 -42.37 5.58
C LYS A 160 6.67 -42.74 6.52
N PRO A 161 6.78 -42.46 7.82
CA PRO A 161 5.67 -42.65 8.74
C PRO A 161 4.42 -41.84 8.31
N ASP A 162 3.26 -42.44 8.45
CA ASP A 162 1.97 -41.77 8.18
C ASP A 162 1.71 -40.60 9.12
N SER A 163 2.34 -40.60 10.30
CA SER A 163 2.32 -39.51 11.27
C SER A 163 3.24 -38.33 10.92
N THR A 164 4.04 -38.43 9.84
CA THR A 164 4.94 -37.35 9.42
C THR A 164 4.14 -36.07 9.16
N PRO A 165 4.51 -34.94 9.81
CA PRO A 165 3.81 -33.68 9.63
C PRO A 165 3.91 -33.16 8.18
N VAL A 166 2.81 -32.57 7.72
CA VAL A 166 2.70 -31.94 6.41
C VAL A 166 2.02 -30.59 6.54
N ALA A 167 2.56 -29.58 5.85
CA ALA A 167 1.87 -28.31 5.64
C ALA A 167 1.63 -28.11 4.15
N VAL A 168 0.45 -27.58 3.80
CA VAL A 168 0.14 -27.14 2.44
C VAL A 168 -0.19 -25.66 2.50
N SER A 169 0.54 -24.84 1.73
CA SER A 169 0.40 -23.38 1.72
C SER A 169 0.09 -22.92 0.30
N SER A 170 -0.98 -22.15 0.13
CA SER A 170 -1.36 -21.45 -1.11
C SER A 170 -1.30 -19.93 -0.90
N GLY A 171 -1.15 -19.15 -1.98
CA GLY A 171 -1.05 -17.71 -1.93
C GLY A 171 0.17 -17.20 -1.14
N GLY A 172 1.25 -17.96 -1.17
CA GLY A 172 2.42 -17.73 -0.31
C GLY A 172 2.95 -16.31 -0.35
N THR A 173 3.34 -15.80 0.82
CA THR A 173 3.86 -14.44 1.08
C THR A 173 2.89 -13.29 0.84
N THR A 174 1.70 -13.55 0.34
CA THR A 174 0.64 -12.54 0.17
C THR A 174 -0.34 -12.56 1.36
N THR A 175 -1.21 -11.56 1.42
CA THR A 175 -2.29 -11.50 2.44
C THR A 175 -3.41 -12.51 2.19
N ASP A 176 -3.33 -13.26 1.09
CA ASP A 176 -4.20 -14.40 0.78
C ASP A 176 -3.54 -15.74 1.17
N GLN A 177 -2.35 -15.70 1.78
CA GLN A 177 -1.68 -16.91 2.25
C GLN A 177 -2.59 -17.70 3.19
N PHE A 178 -2.67 -18.99 2.91
CA PHE A 178 -3.48 -19.91 3.68
C PHE A 178 -2.73 -21.22 3.82
N THR A 179 -2.46 -21.62 5.06
CA THR A 179 -1.68 -22.83 5.37
C THR A 179 -2.50 -23.81 6.21
N VAL A 180 -2.66 -25.02 5.71
CA VAL A 180 -3.22 -26.16 6.46
C VAL A 180 -2.11 -27.07 6.91
N VAL A 181 -2.14 -27.44 8.20
CA VAL A 181 -1.25 -28.44 8.79
C VAL A 181 -2.00 -29.75 8.96
N SER A 182 -1.37 -30.85 8.58
CA SER A 182 -1.89 -32.21 8.61
C SER A 182 -0.76 -33.22 8.89
N THR A 183 -1.03 -34.50 8.65
CA THR A 183 -0.03 -35.56 8.54
C THR A 183 -0.22 -36.31 7.24
N LEU A 184 0.78 -37.07 6.79
CA LEU A 184 0.69 -37.86 5.55
C LEU A 184 -0.57 -38.76 5.53
N GLY A 185 -0.89 -39.39 6.67
CA GLY A 185 -2.05 -40.27 6.79
C GLY A 185 -3.41 -39.55 6.80
N ARG A 186 -3.41 -38.21 7.07
CA ARG A 186 -4.64 -37.41 7.19
C ARG A 186 -4.86 -36.42 6.07
N LEU A 187 -3.97 -36.32 5.09
CA LEU A 187 -4.08 -35.36 4.00
C LEU A 187 -5.44 -35.36 3.32
N GLN A 188 -6.01 -36.53 3.03
CA GLN A 188 -7.27 -36.62 2.31
C GLN A 188 -8.45 -35.95 3.03
N PRO A 189 -8.79 -36.26 4.31
CA PRO A 189 -9.86 -35.57 5.01
C PRO A 189 -9.57 -34.10 5.27
N ASP A 190 -8.33 -33.73 5.59
CA ASP A 190 -7.97 -32.38 6.00
C ASP A 190 -7.93 -31.39 4.82
N LEU A 191 -7.54 -31.85 3.60
CA LEU A 191 -7.52 -31.00 2.40
C LEU A 191 -8.86 -30.97 1.64
N LYS A 192 -9.77 -31.91 1.87
CA LYS A 192 -11.02 -32.07 1.11
C LYS A 192 -11.87 -30.78 1.00
N HIS A 193 -11.82 -29.91 2.02
CA HIS A 193 -12.62 -28.70 2.10
C HIS A 193 -11.79 -27.42 2.07
N ALA A 194 -10.47 -27.54 1.93
CA ALA A 194 -9.55 -26.41 2.04
C ALA A 194 -9.55 -25.50 0.80
N GLY A 195 -9.92 -26.01 -0.37
CA GLY A 195 -10.05 -25.20 -1.59
C GLY A 195 -8.71 -24.67 -2.10
N PHE A 196 -7.63 -25.43 -1.97
CA PHE A 196 -6.32 -25.06 -2.48
C PHE A 196 -6.33 -24.88 -4.00
N THR A 197 -5.59 -23.87 -4.45
CA THR A 197 -5.32 -23.59 -5.87
C THR A 197 -3.81 -23.40 -6.04
N GLU A 198 -3.28 -23.71 -7.19
CA GLU A 198 -1.92 -23.32 -7.55
C GLU A 198 -1.83 -21.79 -7.77
N PRO A 199 -0.68 -21.16 -7.48
CA PRO A 199 0.53 -21.77 -6.96
C PRO A 199 0.43 -22.13 -5.47
N ALA A 200 0.89 -23.34 -5.12
CA ALA A 200 0.91 -23.82 -3.75
C ALA A 200 2.14 -24.70 -3.49
N LEU A 201 2.55 -24.77 -2.23
CA LEU A 201 3.65 -25.61 -1.78
C LEU A 201 3.18 -26.68 -0.78
N ILE A 202 3.70 -27.90 -0.92
CA ILE A 202 3.58 -28.94 0.10
C ILE A 202 4.92 -29.05 0.80
N VAL A 203 4.89 -29.03 2.13
CA VAL A 203 6.08 -29.16 2.99
C VAL A 203 5.91 -30.40 3.86
N VAL A 204 6.84 -31.34 3.80
CA VAL A 204 6.79 -32.62 4.53
C VAL A 204 7.99 -32.72 5.45
N GLY A 205 7.76 -33.00 6.73
CA GLY A 205 8.81 -33.24 7.72
C GLY A 205 8.57 -32.54 9.06
N ASP A 206 9.43 -32.85 10.05
CA ASP A 206 9.28 -32.40 11.44
C ASP A 206 9.36 -30.87 11.60
N ALA A 207 9.96 -30.18 10.64
CA ALA A 207 10.03 -28.72 10.61
C ALA A 207 8.62 -28.06 10.64
N VAL A 208 7.60 -28.74 10.08
CA VAL A 208 6.21 -28.26 10.09
C VAL A 208 5.69 -28.04 11.52
N GLY A 209 6.13 -28.87 12.49
CA GLY A 209 5.75 -28.73 13.89
C GLY A 209 6.19 -27.42 14.55
N GLN A 210 7.19 -26.74 14.00
CA GLN A 210 7.65 -25.45 14.53
C GLN A 210 6.66 -24.30 14.24
N ARG A 211 5.78 -24.46 13.23
CA ARG A 211 4.81 -23.45 12.85
C ARG A 211 3.92 -22.98 13.99
N GLU A 212 3.55 -23.87 14.90
CA GLU A 212 2.71 -23.51 16.06
C GLU A 212 3.31 -22.37 16.88
N LYS A 213 4.65 -22.32 16.98
CA LYS A 213 5.39 -21.32 17.75
C LYS A 213 5.90 -20.15 16.90
N LEU A 214 6.16 -20.39 15.61
CA LEU A 214 6.87 -19.46 14.74
C LEU A 214 5.96 -18.76 13.71
N SER A 215 4.67 -19.07 13.66
CA SER A 215 3.74 -18.40 12.76
C SER A 215 3.60 -16.92 13.18
N TRP A 216 4.06 -16.03 12.32
CA TRP A 216 4.08 -14.58 12.57
C TRP A 216 3.24 -13.80 11.56
N PHE A 217 3.16 -14.28 10.32
CA PHE A 217 2.54 -13.57 9.22
C PHE A 217 1.02 -13.70 9.19
N GLU A 218 0.51 -14.93 9.14
CA GLU A 218 -0.93 -15.21 9.18
C GLU A 218 -1.58 -14.90 10.55
N THR A 219 -0.75 -14.64 11.58
CA THR A 219 -1.20 -14.26 12.92
C THR A 219 -1.27 -12.76 13.15
N LYS A 220 -0.87 -11.96 12.18
CA LYS A 220 -1.00 -10.50 12.25
C LYS A 220 -2.45 -10.09 12.56
N PRO A 221 -2.66 -9.02 13.32
CA PRO A 221 -3.98 -8.67 13.86
C PRO A 221 -5.04 -8.37 12.79
N LEU A 222 -4.63 -7.84 11.64
CA LEU A 222 -5.51 -7.52 10.52
C LEU A 222 -5.18 -8.34 9.27
N PHE A 223 -4.62 -9.54 9.45
CA PHE A 223 -4.20 -10.38 8.33
C PHE A 223 -5.31 -10.60 7.31
N GLY A 224 -5.06 -10.15 6.07
CA GLY A 224 -5.98 -10.24 4.95
C GLY A 224 -7.25 -9.38 5.07
N TRP A 225 -7.35 -8.48 6.06
CA TRP A 225 -8.46 -7.54 6.12
C TRP A 225 -8.35 -6.52 5.00
N ARG A 226 -9.41 -6.36 4.24
CA ARG A 226 -9.54 -5.32 3.23
C ARG A 226 -10.07 -4.05 3.89
N VAL A 227 -9.23 -3.02 3.98
CA VAL A 227 -9.51 -1.82 4.75
C VAL A 227 -9.69 -0.61 3.84
N LEU A 228 -10.87 0.00 3.86
CA LEU A 228 -11.16 1.19 3.08
C LEU A 228 -10.60 2.44 3.77
N VAL A 229 -9.75 3.19 3.04
CA VAL A 229 -9.15 4.44 3.50
C VAL A 229 -9.69 5.61 2.65
N PRO A 230 -10.68 6.38 3.14
CA PRO A 230 -11.35 7.43 2.38
C PRO A 230 -10.54 8.74 2.36
N ARG A 231 -9.33 8.71 1.81
CA ARG A 231 -8.39 9.84 1.70
C ARG A 231 -7.69 9.86 0.35
N THR A 232 -7.06 10.99 0.00
CA THR A 232 -6.19 11.05 -1.18
C THR A 232 -4.94 10.19 -0.95
N LYS A 233 -4.29 9.76 -2.04
CA LYS A 233 -3.13 8.87 -2.02
C LYS A 233 -1.96 9.49 -1.22
N GLU A 234 -1.73 10.79 -1.38
CA GLU A 234 -0.67 11.52 -0.67
C GLU A 234 -0.91 11.58 0.85
N GLN A 235 -2.17 11.69 1.25
CA GLN A 235 -2.56 11.79 2.66
C GLN A 235 -2.68 10.43 3.36
N SER A 236 -2.81 9.34 2.60
CA SER A 236 -3.04 7.99 3.14
C SER A 236 -1.75 7.20 3.31
N LYS A 237 -0.64 7.58 2.67
CA LYS A 237 0.58 6.77 2.57
C LYS A 237 1.05 6.18 3.92
N ALA A 238 1.31 7.02 4.92
CA ALA A 238 1.77 6.55 6.22
C ALA A 238 0.74 5.65 6.94
N LEU A 239 -0.57 5.97 6.80
CA LEU A 239 -1.65 5.17 7.34
C LEU A 239 -1.73 3.80 6.64
N SER A 240 -1.65 3.78 5.32
CA SER A 240 -1.67 2.56 4.51
C SER A 240 -0.46 1.67 4.81
N GLU A 241 0.74 2.25 4.91
CA GLU A 241 1.96 1.51 5.30
C GLU A 241 1.82 0.87 6.69
N GLN A 242 1.24 1.57 7.65
CA GLN A 242 0.98 1.02 8.97
C GLN A 242 -0.07 -0.09 8.94
N LEU A 243 -1.15 0.05 8.18
CA LEU A 243 -2.15 -1.01 7.99
C LEU A 243 -1.52 -2.26 7.38
N VAL A 244 -0.67 -2.12 6.36
CA VAL A 244 0.09 -3.22 5.76
C VAL A 244 0.99 -3.89 6.79
N SER A 245 1.64 -3.15 7.69
CA SER A 245 2.45 -3.73 8.75
C SER A 245 1.64 -4.64 9.68
N TYR A 246 0.36 -4.35 9.89
CA TYR A 246 -0.59 -5.18 10.62
C TYR A 246 -1.21 -6.32 9.79
N GLY A 247 -0.85 -6.45 8.50
CA GLY A 247 -1.32 -7.50 7.60
C GLY A 247 -2.59 -7.15 6.83
N ALA A 248 -3.04 -5.90 6.87
CA ALA A 248 -4.20 -5.45 6.10
C ALA A 248 -3.85 -5.13 4.63
N VAL A 249 -4.89 -5.10 3.81
CA VAL A 249 -4.88 -4.62 2.41
C VAL A 249 -5.64 -3.30 2.37
N PRO A 250 -4.97 -2.14 2.37
CA PRO A 250 -5.63 -0.85 2.28
C PRO A 250 -6.11 -0.58 0.86
N ASP A 251 -7.38 -0.16 0.72
CA ASP A 251 -7.97 0.39 -0.50
C ASP A 251 -8.18 1.90 -0.32
N GLU A 252 -7.42 2.69 -1.04
CA GLU A 252 -7.48 4.14 -0.97
C GLU A 252 -8.57 4.66 -1.91
N VAL A 253 -9.59 5.32 -1.34
CA VAL A 253 -10.70 5.92 -2.09
C VAL A 253 -10.75 7.40 -1.79
N PRO A 254 -10.28 8.27 -2.70
CA PRO A 254 -10.38 9.71 -2.51
C PRO A 254 -11.83 10.15 -2.34
N THR A 255 -12.11 10.94 -1.31
CA THR A 255 -13.45 11.50 -1.07
C THR A 255 -13.53 12.99 -1.40
N ILE A 256 -12.38 13.60 -1.64
CA ILE A 256 -12.22 14.97 -2.12
C ILE A 256 -11.30 15.00 -3.33
N SER A 257 -11.47 16.00 -4.16
CA SER A 257 -10.56 16.36 -5.24
C SER A 257 -10.15 17.82 -5.06
N VAL A 258 -8.89 18.09 -5.33
CA VAL A 258 -8.37 19.46 -5.39
C VAL A 258 -8.41 19.88 -6.86
N GLU A 259 -9.12 20.95 -7.14
CA GLU A 259 -9.30 21.46 -8.49
C GLU A 259 -8.80 22.90 -8.60
N PRO A 260 -8.41 23.37 -9.79
CA PRO A 260 -8.09 24.78 -10.03
C PRO A 260 -9.22 25.71 -9.62
N PRO A 261 -8.93 26.98 -9.30
CA PRO A 261 -9.94 27.95 -8.96
C PRO A 261 -10.87 28.22 -10.16
N ARG A 262 -12.12 28.62 -9.88
CA ARG A 262 -13.07 28.99 -10.95
C ARG A 262 -12.62 30.24 -11.74
N THR A 263 -11.81 31.07 -11.12
CA THR A 263 -11.30 32.32 -11.68
C THR A 263 -9.77 32.32 -11.67
N PRO A 264 -9.11 31.58 -12.58
CA PRO A 264 -7.65 31.45 -12.61
C PRO A 264 -6.93 32.81 -12.70
N GLN A 265 -7.56 33.82 -13.32
CA GLN A 265 -7.00 35.14 -13.52
C GLN A 265 -6.67 35.89 -12.22
N GLN A 266 -7.28 35.54 -11.09
CA GLN A 266 -6.90 36.11 -9.79
C GLN A 266 -5.54 35.60 -9.37
N MET A 267 -5.31 34.29 -9.52
CA MET A 267 -4.03 33.66 -9.23
C MET A 267 -2.93 34.16 -10.18
N ASP A 268 -3.24 34.33 -11.48
CA ASP A 268 -2.30 34.87 -12.46
C ASP A 268 -1.83 36.28 -12.09
N ARG A 269 -2.77 37.16 -11.65
CA ARG A 269 -2.45 38.52 -11.17
C ARG A 269 -1.64 38.48 -9.89
N ALA A 270 -1.92 37.54 -8.98
CA ALA A 270 -1.19 37.39 -7.74
C ALA A 270 0.26 36.96 -8.01
N ILE A 271 0.48 35.95 -8.86
CA ILE A 271 1.83 35.53 -9.26
C ILE A 271 2.60 36.65 -9.95
N LYS A 272 1.95 37.39 -10.87
CA LYS A 272 2.56 38.57 -11.47
C LYS A 272 2.92 39.63 -10.43
N GLY A 273 2.02 39.88 -9.46
CA GLY A 273 2.29 40.81 -8.33
C GLY A 273 3.47 40.34 -7.48
N LEU A 274 3.60 39.03 -7.23
CA LEU A 274 4.69 38.45 -6.47
C LEU A 274 6.03 38.72 -7.14
N VAL A 275 6.18 38.42 -8.44
CA VAL A 275 7.45 38.64 -9.18
C VAL A 275 7.77 40.14 -9.41
N THR A 276 6.77 41.04 -9.35
CA THR A 276 7.00 42.48 -9.53
C THR A 276 7.13 43.23 -8.21
N GLY A 277 7.25 42.53 -7.08
CA GLY A 277 7.51 43.15 -5.77
C GLY A 277 6.29 43.85 -5.16
N ARG A 278 5.09 43.32 -5.39
CA ARG A 278 3.84 43.90 -4.84
C ARG A 278 3.59 43.54 -3.38
N TYR A 279 4.23 42.47 -2.89
CA TYR A 279 4.02 41.90 -1.56
C TYR A 279 5.28 41.90 -0.72
N GLU A 280 5.12 42.09 0.57
CA GLU A 280 6.17 41.91 1.57
C GLU A 280 6.19 40.45 2.07
N TRP A 281 4.99 39.88 2.24
CA TRP A 281 4.80 38.53 2.73
C TRP A 281 3.93 37.69 1.78
N VAL A 282 4.20 36.40 1.82
CA VAL A 282 3.26 35.38 1.35
C VAL A 282 3.02 34.35 2.46
N ALA A 283 1.77 34.06 2.80
CA ALA A 283 1.45 33.10 3.85
C ALA A 283 0.63 31.92 3.29
N PHE A 284 1.15 30.73 3.53
CA PHE A 284 0.55 29.48 3.10
C PHE A 284 -0.16 28.79 4.26
N THR A 285 -1.45 28.52 4.08
CA THR A 285 -2.28 27.83 5.09
C THR A 285 -2.35 26.32 4.87
N SER A 286 -1.83 25.81 3.73
CA SER A 286 -1.87 24.38 3.40
C SER A 286 -0.82 23.99 2.36
N ALA A 287 -0.39 22.72 2.37
CA ALA A 287 0.46 22.16 1.33
C ALA A 287 -0.17 22.23 -0.07
N ASN A 288 -1.50 22.15 -0.18
CA ASN A 288 -2.22 22.31 -1.47
C ASN A 288 -2.06 23.72 -2.05
N ALA A 289 -2.03 24.76 -1.21
CA ALA A 289 -1.76 26.13 -1.65
C ALA A 289 -0.32 26.27 -2.20
N VAL A 290 0.67 25.64 -1.54
CA VAL A 290 2.05 25.60 -2.02
C VAL A 290 2.12 24.90 -3.37
N LYS A 291 1.45 23.75 -3.52
CA LYS A 291 1.37 23.00 -4.78
C LYS A 291 0.74 23.84 -5.89
N ALA A 292 -0.38 24.52 -5.63
CA ALA A 292 -1.06 25.36 -6.62
C ALA A 292 -0.19 26.55 -7.09
N VAL A 293 0.57 27.16 -6.18
CA VAL A 293 1.55 28.22 -6.53
C VAL A 293 2.69 27.63 -7.35
N ARG A 294 3.21 26.49 -6.96
CA ARG A 294 4.28 25.79 -7.70
C ARG A 294 3.86 25.45 -9.13
N GLU A 295 2.65 24.88 -9.33
CA GLU A 295 2.10 24.58 -10.65
C GLU A 295 2.01 25.84 -11.52
N LYS A 296 1.61 26.97 -10.94
CA LYS A 296 1.59 28.27 -11.65
C LYS A 296 3.00 28.79 -11.96
N PHE A 297 3.96 28.58 -11.08
CA PHE A 297 5.34 28.94 -11.35
C PHE A 297 5.89 28.11 -12.51
N GLU A 298 5.65 26.82 -12.54
CA GLU A 298 6.05 25.93 -13.63
C GLU A 298 5.41 26.36 -14.97
N GLU A 299 4.12 26.74 -14.97
CA GLU A 299 3.41 27.26 -16.14
C GLU A 299 4.07 28.54 -16.71
N TYR A 300 4.58 29.41 -15.83
CA TYR A 300 5.25 30.65 -16.23
C TYR A 300 6.76 30.55 -16.38
N GLY A 301 7.34 29.37 -16.26
CA GLY A 301 8.79 29.17 -16.31
C GLY A 301 9.54 29.79 -15.14
N LEU A 302 8.86 29.93 -13.99
CA LEU A 302 9.40 30.43 -12.73
C LEU A 302 9.85 29.26 -11.82
N ASP A 303 10.70 29.57 -10.86
CA ASP A 303 11.13 28.63 -9.81
C ASP A 303 11.16 29.33 -8.44
N ALA A 304 11.69 28.63 -7.42
CA ALA A 304 11.76 29.15 -6.04
C ALA A 304 12.49 30.51 -5.91
N ARG A 305 13.31 30.91 -6.87
CA ARG A 305 13.96 32.22 -6.90
C ARG A 305 12.98 33.38 -7.01
N ALA A 306 11.75 33.14 -7.47
CA ALA A 306 10.70 34.13 -7.53
C ALA A 306 10.25 34.60 -6.13
N PHE A 307 10.59 33.89 -5.06
CA PHE A 307 10.37 34.33 -3.67
C PHE A 307 11.49 35.23 -3.15
N ALA A 308 12.54 35.52 -3.94
CA ALA A 308 13.66 36.34 -3.46
C ALA A 308 13.15 37.75 -3.06
N GLY A 309 13.48 38.16 -1.85
CA GLY A 309 13.02 39.43 -1.29
C GLY A 309 11.65 39.40 -0.62
N LEU A 310 10.95 38.27 -0.65
CA LEU A 310 9.69 38.05 0.06
C LEU A 310 9.92 37.29 1.35
N LYS A 311 9.17 37.61 2.39
CA LYS A 311 9.07 36.82 3.60
C LYS A 311 7.97 35.78 3.41
N VAL A 312 8.25 34.52 3.78
CA VAL A 312 7.34 33.37 3.56
C VAL A 312 6.90 32.81 4.90
N ALA A 313 5.60 32.68 5.10
CA ALA A 313 5.02 32.10 6.30
C ALA A 313 4.27 30.81 6.00
N ALA A 314 4.30 29.87 6.94
CA ALA A 314 3.55 28.62 6.90
C ALA A 314 2.75 28.46 8.20
N VAL A 315 1.48 28.03 8.10
CA VAL A 315 0.64 27.81 9.29
C VAL A 315 1.09 26.58 10.08
N GLY A 316 1.68 25.57 9.44
CA GLY A 316 2.06 24.35 10.14
C GLY A 316 3.13 23.54 9.40
N GLU A 317 3.67 22.53 10.10
CA GLU A 317 4.78 21.68 9.67
C GLU A 317 4.59 21.02 8.29
N ALA A 318 3.36 20.56 7.96
CA ALA A 318 3.09 19.96 6.67
C ALA A 318 3.24 20.95 5.52
N THR A 319 2.84 22.20 5.73
CA THR A 319 3.00 23.32 4.79
C THR A 319 4.47 23.74 4.68
N ALA A 320 5.16 23.81 5.81
CA ALA A 320 6.59 24.13 5.86
C ALA A 320 7.42 23.11 5.09
N ARG A 321 7.13 21.80 5.24
CA ARG A 321 7.80 20.75 4.45
C ARG A 321 7.55 20.90 2.97
N ALA A 322 6.32 21.16 2.54
CA ALA A 322 6.00 21.38 1.13
C ALA A 322 6.77 22.58 0.53
N LEU A 323 6.97 23.64 1.32
CA LEU A 323 7.80 24.80 0.94
C LEU A 323 9.28 24.41 0.82
N VAL A 324 9.83 23.64 1.77
CA VAL A 324 11.22 23.17 1.72
C VAL A 324 11.45 22.24 0.51
N GLU A 325 10.50 21.36 0.19
CA GLU A 325 10.53 20.54 -1.02
C GLU A 325 10.45 21.37 -2.31
N PHE A 326 9.82 22.54 -2.25
CA PHE A 326 9.82 23.51 -3.34
C PHE A 326 11.12 24.33 -3.42
N GLY A 327 11.99 24.25 -2.41
CA GLY A 327 13.25 24.99 -2.31
C GLY A 327 13.16 26.30 -1.53
N VAL A 328 12.11 26.49 -0.72
CA VAL A 328 11.88 27.70 0.09
C VAL A 328 11.76 27.33 1.56
N LYS A 329 12.62 27.89 2.42
CA LYS A 329 12.50 27.77 3.87
C LYS A 329 11.55 28.88 4.36
N PRO A 330 10.49 28.58 5.12
CA PRO A 330 9.64 29.63 5.67
C PRO A 330 10.39 30.47 6.72
N ASP A 331 10.14 31.78 6.69
CA ASP A 331 10.67 32.76 7.67
C ASP A 331 9.85 32.73 8.96
N LEU A 332 8.55 32.40 8.87
CA LEU A 332 7.66 32.32 10.03
C LEU A 332 6.88 30.99 10.00
N LEU A 333 7.02 30.25 11.09
CA LEU A 333 6.25 29.05 11.42
C LEU A 333 5.89 29.16 12.91
N PRO A 334 4.61 29.08 13.31
CA PRO A 334 4.21 29.18 14.70
C PRO A 334 4.96 28.19 15.59
N SER A 335 5.56 28.69 16.67
CA SER A 335 6.27 27.87 17.65
C SER A 335 5.33 27.14 18.61
N GLY A 336 4.11 27.64 18.75
CA GLY A 336 3.05 27.13 19.60
C GLY A 336 2.00 26.37 18.83
N GLU A 337 0.76 26.88 18.82
CA GLU A 337 -0.36 26.27 18.10
C GLU A 337 -0.23 26.47 16.58
N GLN A 338 -0.21 25.35 15.84
CA GLN A 338 -0.14 25.38 14.38
C GLN A 338 -1.52 25.60 13.77
N SER A 339 -2.02 26.83 13.92
CA SER A 339 -3.32 27.33 13.45
C SER A 339 -3.20 28.72 12.85
N SER A 340 -4.27 29.21 12.26
CA SER A 340 -4.34 30.61 11.80
C SER A 340 -4.18 31.60 12.97
N GLU A 341 -4.75 31.27 14.12
CA GLU A 341 -4.64 32.02 15.37
C GLU A 341 -3.17 32.03 15.88
N GLY A 342 -2.51 30.88 15.89
CA GLY A 342 -1.11 30.76 16.29
C GLY A 342 -0.19 31.56 15.37
N LEU A 343 -0.44 31.54 14.05
CA LEU A 343 0.32 32.34 13.10
C LEU A 343 0.13 33.85 13.31
N VAL A 344 -1.09 34.31 13.54
CA VAL A 344 -1.38 35.72 13.85
C VAL A 344 -0.71 36.16 15.15
N ALA A 345 -0.69 35.33 16.18
CA ALA A 345 -0.10 35.65 17.47
C ALA A 345 1.42 35.91 17.40
N GLU A 346 2.10 35.27 16.44
CA GLU A 346 3.55 35.42 16.23
C GLU A 346 3.89 36.34 15.03
N TRP A 347 2.89 36.88 14.33
CA TRP A 347 3.08 37.73 13.16
C TRP A 347 3.47 39.16 13.58
N PRO A 348 4.55 39.76 13.01
CA PRO A 348 4.95 41.12 13.34
C PRO A 348 3.88 42.13 12.86
N PRO A 349 3.57 43.15 13.66
CA PRO A 349 2.72 44.27 13.19
C PRO A 349 3.44 45.01 12.06
N TYR A 350 2.66 45.57 11.15
CA TYR A 350 3.19 46.39 10.07
C TYR A 350 3.87 47.65 10.63
N ASP A 351 5.08 47.91 10.20
CA ASP A 351 5.86 49.12 10.55
C ASP A 351 6.30 49.82 9.27
N SER A 352 5.71 51.00 8.99
CA SER A 352 6.01 51.77 7.78
C SER A 352 7.46 52.28 7.65
N MET A 353 8.26 52.14 8.69
CA MET A 353 9.71 52.48 8.70
C MET A 353 10.56 51.27 8.29
N LEU A 354 10.09 50.06 8.60
CA LEU A 354 10.86 48.82 8.42
C LEU A 354 10.32 48.00 7.22
N ASP A 355 9.01 48.08 6.95
CA ASP A 355 8.36 47.30 5.90
C ASP A 355 8.01 48.23 4.70
N PRO A 356 8.69 48.12 3.57
CA PRO A 356 8.46 48.99 2.41
C PRO A 356 7.07 48.78 1.76
N ILE A 357 6.46 47.62 2.01
CA ILE A 357 5.18 47.21 1.41
C ILE A 357 4.28 46.67 2.54
N ASN A 358 3.03 47.16 2.62
CA ASN A 358 2.05 46.72 3.62
C ASN A 358 1.17 45.55 3.15
N ARG A 359 1.63 44.77 2.17
CA ARG A 359 0.78 43.72 1.52
C ARG A 359 1.24 42.33 1.76
N VAL A 360 0.27 41.46 2.10
CA VAL A 360 0.43 40.02 2.27
C VAL A 360 -0.40 39.29 1.23
N LEU A 361 0.23 38.38 0.49
CA LEU A 361 -0.47 37.45 -0.39
C LEU A 361 -0.90 36.22 0.40
N LEU A 362 -2.18 35.85 0.29
CA LEU A 362 -2.79 34.71 0.96
C LEU A 362 -3.37 33.73 -0.09
N PRO A 363 -2.58 32.84 -0.71
CA PRO A 363 -3.10 31.79 -1.58
C PRO A 363 -3.78 30.71 -0.72
N ARG A 364 -5.11 30.57 -0.85
CA ARG A 364 -5.92 29.68 0.02
C ARG A 364 -6.92 28.83 -0.77
N ALA A 365 -7.60 27.92 -0.05
CA ALA A 365 -8.79 27.24 -0.56
C ALA A 365 -9.96 28.20 -0.75
N ASP A 366 -10.90 27.83 -1.61
CA ASP A 366 -12.17 28.56 -1.82
C ASP A 366 -13.06 28.59 -0.55
N ILE A 367 -12.87 27.63 0.34
CA ILE A 367 -13.56 27.55 1.64
C ILE A 367 -12.49 27.67 2.72
N SER A 368 -12.29 28.86 3.23
CA SER A 368 -11.35 29.18 4.30
C SER A 368 -12.01 30.10 5.33
N THR A 369 -11.51 30.09 6.58
CA THR A 369 -11.97 30.98 7.62
C THR A 369 -11.35 32.37 7.45
N ASP A 370 -12.03 33.42 7.90
CA ASP A 370 -11.55 34.80 7.79
C ASP A 370 -10.56 35.17 8.93
N THR A 371 -10.26 34.27 9.84
CA THR A 371 -9.43 34.51 11.04
C THR A 371 -8.07 35.10 10.69
N LEU A 372 -7.37 34.52 9.69
CA LEU A 372 -6.04 35.01 9.30
C LEU A 372 -6.10 36.40 8.67
N VAL A 373 -7.08 36.64 7.79
CA VAL A 373 -7.28 37.95 7.14
C VAL A 373 -7.61 39.01 8.18
N ALA A 374 -8.54 38.71 9.10
CA ALA A 374 -8.92 39.64 10.18
C ALA A 374 -7.73 39.97 11.09
N GLY A 375 -7.00 38.96 11.57
CA GLY A 375 -5.86 39.16 12.45
C GLY A 375 -4.72 39.96 11.79
N LEU A 376 -4.39 39.68 10.54
CA LEU A 376 -3.36 40.44 9.81
C LEU A 376 -3.81 41.89 9.56
N THR A 377 -5.09 42.11 9.29
CA THR A 377 -5.65 43.47 9.12
C THR A 377 -5.59 44.26 10.41
N GLU A 378 -5.86 43.66 11.58
CA GLU A 378 -5.70 44.27 12.89
C GLU A 378 -4.24 44.63 13.18
N LEU A 379 -3.28 43.89 12.65
CA LEU A 379 -1.84 44.17 12.71
C LEU A 379 -1.36 45.22 11.70
N GLY A 380 -2.29 45.80 10.88
CA GLY A 380 -1.99 46.87 9.92
C GLY A 380 -1.61 46.42 8.52
N TRP A 381 -1.71 45.11 8.21
CA TRP A 381 -1.41 44.59 6.90
C TRP A 381 -2.63 44.60 5.94
N GLU A 382 -2.41 44.87 4.66
CA GLU A 382 -3.38 44.69 3.60
C GLU A 382 -3.28 43.25 3.04
N CYS A 383 -4.36 42.50 3.06
CA CYS A 383 -4.39 41.12 2.59
C CYS A 383 -4.94 41.00 1.17
N ASP A 384 -4.16 40.46 0.24
CA ASP A 384 -4.65 39.95 -1.05
C ASP A 384 -5.02 38.47 -0.85
N ASP A 385 -6.30 38.21 -0.53
CA ASP A 385 -6.87 36.88 -0.38
C ASP A 385 -7.21 36.29 -1.76
N VAL A 386 -6.52 35.23 -2.15
CA VAL A 386 -6.62 34.66 -3.48
C VAL A 386 -6.98 33.19 -3.43
N THR A 387 -8.04 32.79 -4.07
CA THR A 387 -8.38 31.38 -4.22
C THR A 387 -7.33 30.68 -5.11
N ALA A 388 -6.46 29.92 -4.51
CA ALA A 388 -5.43 29.16 -5.22
C ALA A 388 -5.95 27.81 -5.73
N TYR A 389 -6.87 27.21 -4.99
CA TYR A 389 -7.50 25.91 -5.34
C TYR A 389 -8.88 25.82 -4.70
N ARG A 390 -9.69 24.88 -5.18
CA ARG A 390 -10.96 24.53 -4.52
C ARG A 390 -10.97 23.05 -4.15
N THR A 391 -11.58 22.81 -3.01
CA THR A 391 -11.80 21.43 -2.55
C THR A 391 -13.23 21.03 -2.92
N VAL A 392 -13.37 20.09 -3.83
CA VAL A 392 -14.65 19.56 -4.26
C VAL A 392 -14.80 18.11 -3.82
N ARG A 393 -16.04 17.62 -3.78
CA ARG A 393 -16.29 16.21 -3.58
C ARG A 393 -15.73 15.44 -4.77
N ALA A 394 -14.97 14.36 -4.50
CA ALA A 394 -14.46 13.51 -5.55
C ALA A 394 -15.57 12.84 -6.39
N ALA A 395 -15.23 12.44 -7.59
CA ALA A 395 -16.10 11.59 -8.39
C ALA A 395 -16.40 10.27 -7.67
N PRO A 396 -17.56 9.66 -7.91
CA PRO A 396 -17.84 8.32 -7.36
C PRO A 396 -16.77 7.32 -7.76
N PRO A 397 -16.32 6.46 -6.84
CA PRO A 397 -15.33 5.44 -7.17
C PRO A 397 -15.88 4.45 -8.20
N PRO A 398 -15.02 3.65 -8.86
CA PRO A 398 -15.42 2.64 -9.83
C PRO A 398 -16.54 1.72 -9.29
N GLN A 399 -17.38 1.22 -10.19
CA GLN A 399 -18.55 0.40 -9.82
C GLN A 399 -18.18 -0.79 -8.92
N PRO A 400 -17.12 -1.57 -9.17
CA PRO A 400 -16.76 -2.70 -8.29
C PRO A 400 -16.48 -2.27 -6.84
N ILE A 401 -15.84 -1.10 -6.65
CA ILE A 401 -15.57 -0.56 -5.31
C ILE A 401 -16.87 -0.14 -4.61
N ARG A 402 -17.79 0.53 -5.32
CA ARG A 402 -19.09 0.92 -4.76
C ARG A 402 -19.94 -0.29 -4.37
N GLU A 403 -19.91 -1.35 -5.19
CA GLU A 403 -20.59 -2.61 -4.89
C GLU A 403 -19.94 -3.31 -3.69
N ALA A 404 -18.62 -3.31 -3.59
CA ALA A 404 -17.91 -3.85 -2.42
C ALA A 404 -18.24 -3.08 -1.13
N ILE A 405 -18.34 -1.74 -1.17
CA ILE A 405 -18.74 -0.93 -0.02
C ILE A 405 -20.14 -1.32 0.47
N LYS A 406 -21.12 -1.35 -0.43
CA LYS A 406 -22.53 -1.66 -0.09
C LYS A 406 -22.76 -3.13 0.22
N GLY A 407 -22.01 -4.02 -0.43
CA GLY A 407 -22.15 -5.46 -0.35
C GLY A 407 -21.33 -6.13 0.76
N GLY A 408 -20.59 -5.37 1.58
CA GLY A 408 -19.75 -5.92 2.66
C GLY A 408 -18.49 -6.60 2.14
N GLY A 409 -17.90 -6.11 1.07
CA GLY A 409 -16.62 -6.57 0.53
C GLY A 409 -15.40 -5.95 1.24
N PHE A 410 -15.63 -5.01 2.16
CA PHE A 410 -14.62 -4.43 3.04
C PHE A 410 -14.79 -4.92 4.46
N ASP A 411 -13.68 -5.22 5.12
CA ASP A 411 -13.65 -5.65 6.52
C ASP A 411 -13.74 -4.46 7.47
N ALA A 412 -13.12 -3.34 7.11
CA ALA A 412 -13.18 -2.11 7.89
C ALA A 412 -13.15 -0.85 7.01
N VAL A 413 -13.56 0.28 7.57
CA VAL A 413 -13.36 1.63 7.02
C VAL A 413 -12.85 2.55 8.11
N LEU A 414 -11.83 3.39 7.80
CA LEU A 414 -11.22 4.33 8.73
C LEU A 414 -11.63 5.77 8.40
N PHE A 415 -12.44 6.37 9.25
CA PHE A 415 -12.82 7.77 9.11
C PHE A 415 -11.93 8.69 9.95
N THR A 416 -11.13 9.50 9.28
CA THR A 416 -10.20 10.44 9.91
C THR A 416 -10.78 11.84 10.12
N SER A 417 -12.05 12.07 9.76
CA SER A 417 -12.78 13.31 10.00
C SER A 417 -14.27 13.15 9.68
N SER A 418 -15.11 14.03 10.21
CA SER A 418 -16.53 14.12 9.86
C SER A 418 -16.79 14.35 8.37
N SER A 419 -15.91 15.07 7.69
CA SER A 419 -16.04 15.32 6.24
C SER A 419 -15.81 14.02 5.43
N THR A 420 -14.88 13.15 5.85
CA THR A 420 -14.67 11.86 5.17
C THR A 420 -15.89 10.96 5.26
N VAL A 421 -16.62 10.99 6.39
CA VAL A 421 -17.90 10.26 6.53
C VAL A 421 -18.93 10.76 5.53
N ARG A 422 -19.22 12.10 5.57
CA ARG A 422 -20.21 12.73 4.68
C ARG A 422 -19.90 12.50 3.21
N ASN A 423 -18.64 12.66 2.84
CA ASN A 423 -18.21 12.55 1.47
C ASN A 423 -18.28 11.11 0.97
N LEU A 424 -17.75 10.12 1.73
CA LEU A 424 -17.79 8.71 1.32
C LEU A 424 -19.24 8.25 1.13
N VAL A 425 -20.12 8.52 2.11
CA VAL A 425 -21.55 8.15 2.01
C VAL A 425 -22.20 8.82 0.83
N GLY A 426 -21.84 10.07 0.52
CA GLY A 426 -22.37 10.82 -0.61
C GLY A 426 -21.94 10.31 -1.99
N ILE A 427 -20.71 9.79 -2.14
CA ILE A 427 -20.17 9.32 -3.45
C ILE A 427 -20.30 7.80 -3.67
N ALA A 428 -20.33 7.01 -2.61
CA ALA A 428 -20.29 5.55 -2.68
C ALA A 428 -21.46 4.86 -1.97
N GLY A 429 -22.19 5.57 -1.13
CA GLY A 429 -23.23 5.02 -0.26
C GLY A 429 -22.69 4.53 1.07
N LYS A 430 -23.59 4.03 1.92
CA LYS A 430 -23.23 3.55 3.27
C LYS A 430 -22.46 2.23 3.19
N PRO A 431 -21.36 2.08 3.98
CA PRO A 431 -20.74 0.78 4.23
C PRO A 431 -21.76 -0.23 4.77
N HIS A 432 -21.55 -1.49 4.41
CA HIS A 432 -22.41 -2.59 4.86
C HIS A 432 -22.28 -2.79 6.38
N ASN A 433 -23.33 -3.32 7.03
CA ASN A 433 -23.38 -3.50 8.48
C ASN A 433 -22.37 -4.52 9.05
N VAL A 434 -21.75 -5.35 8.22
CA VAL A 434 -20.63 -6.23 8.63
C VAL A 434 -19.31 -5.52 8.66
N THR A 435 -19.17 -4.38 7.94
CA THR A 435 -17.94 -3.61 7.89
C THR A 435 -17.70 -2.89 9.21
N VAL A 436 -16.52 -3.07 9.79
CA VAL A 436 -16.12 -2.40 11.03
C VAL A 436 -15.91 -0.90 10.76
N ILE A 437 -16.59 -0.06 11.53
CA ILE A 437 -16.49 1.40 11.44
C ILE A 437 -15.50 1.90 12.48
N ALA A 438 -14.35 2.38 12.02
CA ALA A 438 -13.31 2.96 12.87
C ALA A 438 -13.25 4.48 12.68
N VAL A 439 -13.23 5.25 13.78
CA VAL A 439 -13.26 6.72 13.75
C VAL A 439 -12.14 7.32 14.59
N ILE A 440 -11.63 8.47 14.15
CA ILE A 440 -10.47 9.13 14.78
C ILE A 440 -10.81 9.78 16.14
N GLY A 441 -12.08 10.06 16.39
CA GLY A 441 -12.50 10.71 17.64
C GLY A 441 -14.01 11.02 17.72
N PRO A 442 -14.46 11.62 18.84
CA PRO A 442 -15.89 11.75 19.18
C PRO A 442 -16.72 12.53 18.14
N GLN A 443 -16.16 13.60 17.57
CA GLN A 443 -16.89 14.40 16.58
C GLN A 443 -17.15 13.62 15.29
N THR A 444 -16.19 12.76 14.89
CA THR A 444 -16.35 11.88 13.72
C THR A 444 -17.33 10.75 14.05
N ALA A 445 -17.31 10.23 15.28
CA ALA A 445 -18.26 9.22 15.75
C ALA A 445 -19.69 9.75 15.68
N LYS A 446 -19.96 10.93 16.22
CA LYS A 446 -21.27 11.58 16.15
C LYS A 446 -21.77 11.72 14.71
N THR A 447 -20.88 12.15 13.80
CA THR A 447 -21.25 12.25 12.38
C THR A 447 -21.54 10.88 11.77
N ALA A 448 -20.77 9.85 12.08
CA ALA A 448 -21.02 8.49 11.59
C ALA A 448 -22.40 7.97 12.07
N GLU A 449 -22.75 8.19 13.32
CA GLU A 449 -24.04 7.83 13.90
C GLU A 449 -25.21 8.61 13.27
N GLU A 450 -25.05 9.91 12.99
CA GLU A 450 -26.03 10.72 12.25
C GLU A 450 -26.33 10.14 10.85
N PHE A 451 -25.33 9.53 10.23
CA PHE A 451 -25.50 8.80 8.97
C PHE A 451 -25.99 7.36 9.15
N GLY A 452 -26.29 6.92 10.40
CA GLY A 452 -26.77 5.58 10.72
C GLY A 452 -25.72 4.51 10.58
N LEU A 453 -24.45 4.83 10.84
CA LEU A 453 -23.33 3.88 10.93
C LEU A 453 -23.10 3.56 12.42
N ARG A 454 -22.89 2.26 12.72
CA ARG A 454 -22.52 1.84 14.07
C ARG A 454 -21.01 2.00 14.21
N VAL A 455 -20.54 2.82 15.13
CA VAL A 455 -19.11 2.94 15.45
C VAL A 455 -18.66 1.75 16.27
N ASP A 456 -17.68 1.01 15.78
CA ASP A 456 -17.13 -0.19 16.43
C ASP A 456 -15.79 0.10 17.12
N VAL A 457 -15.01 1.04 16.58
CA VAL A 457 -13.67 1.40 17.06
C VAL A 457 -13.51 2.92 17.06
N MET A 458 -12.97 3.46 18.14
CA MET A 458 -12.58 4.86 18.25
C MET A 458 -11.14 4.94 18.75
N ALA A 459 -10.32 5.78 18.12
CA ALA A 459 -8.95 6.01 18.55
C ALA A 459 -8.92 6.74 19.91
N ASP A 460 -7.93 6.41 20.73
CA ASP A 460 -7.67 7.07 22.03
C ASP A 460 -7.07 8.48 21.87
N LYS A 461 -6.41 8.72 20.75
CA LYS A 461 -5.82 10.01 20.34
C LYS A 461 -6.22 10.37 18.93
N PRO A 462 -6.43 11.66 18.62
CA PRO A 462 -6.90 12.09 17.29
C PRO A 462 -5.77 12.06 16.24
N SER A 463 -5.17 10.90 16.01
CA SER A 463 -4.14 10.69 14.99
C SER A 463 -4.46 9.47 14.12
N ALA A 464 -4.03 9.51 12.87
CA ALA A 464 -4.21 8.40 11.93
C ALA A 464 -3.48 7.13 12.39
N THR A 465 -2.31 7.31 13.02
CA THR A 465 -1.51 6.23 13.61
C THR A 465 -2.25 5.54 14.76
N ALA A 466 -2.84 6.32 15.69
CA ALA A 466 -3.62 5.78 16.79
C ALA A 466 -4.90 5.07 16.28
N LEU A 467 -5.52 5.58 15.22
CA LEU A 467 -6.69 4.95 14.60
C LEU A 467 -6.36 3.57 14.00
N ALA A 468 -5.23 3.45 13.28
CA ALA A 468 -4.78 2.17 12.76
C ALA A 468 -4.44 1.18 13.88
N ALA A 469 -3.78 1.66 14.95
CA ALA A 469 -3.46 0.83 16.11
C ALA A 469 -4.72 0.33 16.85
N ALA A 470 -5.72 1.20 17.04
CA ALA A 470 -7.00 0.83 17.63
C ALA A 470 -7.76 -0.23 16.82
N LEU A 471 -7.74 -0.11 15.47
CA LEU A 471 -8.31 -1.14 14.60
C LEU A 471 -7.55 -2.47 14.72
N ALA A 472 -6.21 -2.43 14.78
CA ALA A 472 -5.38 -3.62 14.94
C ALA A 472 -5.66 -4.32 16.30
N GLU A 473 -5.80 -3.56 17.38
CA GLU A 473 -6.17 -4.10 18.69
C GLU A 473 -7.57 -4.76 18.67
N TYR A 474 -8.52 -4.13 17.99
CA TYR A 474 -9.85 -4.72 17.80
C TYR A 474 -9.76 -6.04 17.03
N GLY A 475 -9.01 -6.10 15.91
CA GLY A 475 -8.80 -7.32 15.14
C GLY A 475 -8.13 -8.43 15.96
N ALA A 476 -7.12 -8.08 16.77
CA ALA A 476 -6.44 -9.01 17.65
C ALA A 476 -7.40 -9.61 18.69
N LYS A 477 -8.25 -8.78 19.34
CA LYS A 477 -9.27 -9.23 20.31
C LYS A 477 -10.28 -10.17 19.66
N GLN A 478 -10.76 -9.85 18.46
CA GLN A 478 -11.69 -10.71 17.72
C GLN A 478 -11.06 -12.08 17.40
N ARG A 479 -9.80 -12.08 16.95
CA ARG A 479 -9.06 -13.30 16.68
C ARG A 479 -8.86 -14.15 17.95
N GLN A 480 -8.43 -13.53 19.04
CA GLN A 480 -8.23 -14.23 20.32
C GLN A 480 -9.53 -14.84 20.82
N ALA A 481 -10.66 -14.12 20.74
CA ALA A 481 -11.96 -14.62 21.14
C ALA A 481 -12.39 -15.83 20.31
N ALA A 482 -12.19 -15.81 19.00
CA ALA A 482 -12.49 -16.94 18.12
C ALA A 482 -11.64 -18.18 18.47
N VAL A 483 -10.33 -18.00 18.65
CA VAL A 483 -9.42 -19.09 19.04
C VAL A 483 -9.79 -19.67 20.40
N ALA A 484 -10.10 -18.83 21.39
CA ALA A 484 -10.54 -19.27 22.72
C ALA A 484 -11.87 -20.05 22.68
N ALA A 485 -12.74 -19.75 21.72
CA ALA A 485 -13.98 -20.48 21.48
C ALA A 485 -13.79 -21.79 20.68
N GLY A 486 -12.57 -22.08 20.21
CA GLY A 486 -12.28 -23.21 19.33
C GLY A 486 -12.71 -23.00 17.88
N ASP A 487 -13.01 -21.75 17.50
CA ASP A 487 -13.44 -21.38 16.16
C ASP A 487 -12.25 -20.92 15.31
N THR A 488 -12.37 -21.10 13.99
CA THR A 488 -11.44 -20.49 13.04
C THR A 488 -11.72 -18.98 12.97
N PRO A 489 -10.71 -18.12 13.20
CA PRO A 489 -10.86 -16.68 13.05
C PRO A 489 -11.37 -16.30 11.66
N ARG A 490 -12.41 -15.46 11.59
CA ARG A 490 -13.01 -15.00 10.33
C ARG A 490 -12.88 -13.49 10.20
N LYS A 491 -12.68 -13.02 8.95
CA LYS A 491 -12.74 -11.61 8.63
C LYS A 491 -14.20 -11.11 8.68
N PRO A 492 -14.46 -9.84 9.01
CA PRO A 492 -15.82 -9.28 9.04
C PRO A 492 -16.59 -9.51 7.74
N SER A 493 -15.97 -9.35 6.57
CA SER A 493 -16.60 -9.59 5.28
C SER A 493 -17.08 -11.03 5.05
N GLN A 494 -16.49 -12.01 5.75
CA GLN A 494 -16.90 -13.42 5.69
C GLN A 494 -18.19 -13.71 6.47
N ASN A 495 -18.65 -12.79 7.32
CA ASN A 495 -19.87 -12.92 8.10
C ASN A 495 -21.12 -12.44 7.35
N ARG A 496 -21.03 -12.09 6.05
CA ARG A 496 -22.17 -11.70 5.21
C ARG A 496 -23.24 -12.81 5.17
N ARG A 497 -24.49 -12.46 5.42
CA ARG A 497 -25.61 -13.35 5.12
C ARG A 497 -25.70 -13.53 3.60
N GLY A 498 -25.39 -14.69 3.08
CA GLY A 498 -25.40 -14.98 1.63
C GLY A 498 -24.10 -15.52 1.05
N ALA A 499 -22.96 -15.44 1.73
CA ALA A 499 -21.69 -16.05 1.29
C ALA A 499 -21.74 -17.60 1.24
N ARG A 500 -22.83 -18.22 1.71
CA ARG A 500 -23.01 -19.68 1.74
C ARG A 500 -23.52 -20.32 0.45
N ARG A 501 -23.70 -19.56 -0.65
CA ARG A 501 -24.18 -20.11 -1.93
C ARG A 501 -23.44 -19.52 -3.14
N ARG A 502 -22.19 -19.87 -3.30
CA ARG A 502 -21.54 -20.07 -4.61
C ARG A 502 -20.46 -21.14 -4.41
N LYS A 503 -20.91 -22.40 -4.62
CA LYS A 503 -20.04 -23.52 -4.96
C LYS A 503 -19.73 -23.44 -6.44
#